data_7f6b1d23a72c8f5f539a6de967609b15
#
_entry.id   7f6b1d23a72c8f5f539a6de967609b15
#
_cell.length_a   1.000
_cell.length_b   1.000
_cell.length_c   1.000
_cell.angle_alpha   90.00
_cell.angle_beta   90.00
_cell.angle_gamma   90.00
#
_symmetry.space_group_name_H-M   'P 1'
#
loop_
_entity.id
_entity.type
_entity.pdbx_description
1 polymer ?
#
loop_
_entity_poly.entity_id
_entity_poly.type
_entity_poly.pdbx_seq_one_letter_code
_entity_poly.pdbx_strand_id
1 'polypeptide(L)'
;LGIARLESLTELLETLKLLHFTGPLSSNKMASMSCSGGEASLMADTGLTRDIVFPELNHTQKAGLRAALGPMVALANPLDYHTYIWGDGPGMGAAFSAMMQGDVAIGCIIVDFPRADRCSQAAWDCVFEAAIIATRSSGKPLALVASVPENIPEDIALRMLEHGILPLCGLPEALGAIEAAAFIGSKISVQSPPILQGQQPITSALLSEHQAKSELSAFGLKAPNGKQENSLDNILIAADKIGYPVVLKAMGFAHKSEAGAVKVGIEDAAALAAAVQDMQAQTWLIEEMVTGAIAELLVGVVRDPAHGFVLTLAAGGVLTEVLQDRVSLILPVEKDALHSALDQLKIARVLAGYRGKPAANQDAIVAAILAVQDYVIAHCDQVEEVEINPLIVTEKGAVAADALIKKGERDDR
;
A
#
# COMPACT_ATOMS: atom_id res chain seq x y z
N LEU A 1 -4.79 9.81 -1.63
CA LEU A 1 -4.60 11.28 -1.61
C LEU A 1 -3.44 11.75 -2.51
N GLY A 2 -2.62 10.87 -3.07
CA GLY A 2 -1.46 11.27 -3.87
C GLY A 2 -0.34 11.96 -3.07
N ILE A 3 -0.30 11.75 -1.77
CA ILE A 3 0.73 12.26 -0.86
C ILE A 3 1.77 11.16 -0.66
N ALA A 4 3.02 11.44 -1.02
CA ALA A 4 4.11 10.50 -0.79
C ALA A 4 4.41 10.39 0.72
N ARG A 5 4.67 9.17 1.17
CA ARG A 5 5.16 8.90 2.52
C ARG A 5 6.67 8.78 2.49
N LEU A 6 7.33 9.42 3.45
CA LEU A 6 8.78 9.45 3.58
C LEU A 6 9.20 8.89 4.93
N GLU A 7 10.39 8.29 5.00
CA GLU A 7 10.86 7.56 6.18
C GLU A 7 11.67 8.44 7.15
N SER A 8 12.23 9.57 6.67
CA SER A 8 13.08 10.46 7.48
C SER A 8 12.96 11.93 7.07
N LEU A 9 13.43 12.84 7.94
CA LEU A 9 13.52 14.27 7.63
C LEU A 9 14.55 14.55 6.52
N THR A 10 15.63 13.81 6.46
CA THR A 10 16.64 13.93 5.40
C THR A 10 16.05 13.56 4.05
N GLU A 11 15.32 12.46 3.97
CA GLU A 11 14.57 12.06 2.76
C GLU A 11 13.52 13.10 2.35
N LEU A 12 12.81 13.71 3.33
CA LEU A 12 11.87 14.80 3.07
C LEU A 12 12.57 16.00 2.42
N LEU A 13 13.71 16.43 2.94
CA LEU A 13 14.44 17.56 2.41
C LEU A 13 14.96 17.31 0.99
N GLU A 14 15.50 16.11 0.73
CA GLU A 14 15.93 15.71 -0.61
C GLU A 14 14.74 15.64 -1.58
N THR A 15 13.59 15.13 -1.13
CA THR A 15 12.35 15.10 -1.93
C THR A 15 11.85 16.51 -2.29
N LEU A 16 11.80 17.42 -1.31
CA LEU A 16 11.40 18.81 -1.56
C LEU A 16 12.34 19.50 -2.52
N LYS A 17 13.65 19.29 -2.37
CA LYS A 17 14.69 19.82 -3.27
C LYS A 17 14.50 19.28 -4.69
N LEU A 18 14.28 17.97 -4.87
CA LEU A 18 14.02 17.37 -6.18
C LEU A 18 12.74 17.96 -6.81
N LEU A 19 11.63 17.96 -6.07
CA LEU A 19 10.35 18.47 -6.57
C LEU A 19 10.41 19.97 -6.92
N HIS A 20 11.14 20.78 -6.14
CA HIS A 20 11.34 22.19 -6.43
C HIS A 20 12.14 22.40 -7.74
N PHE A 21 13.11 21.55 -7.97
CA PHE A 21 14.04 21.71 -9.10
C PHE A 21 13.49 21.10 -10.40
N THR A 22 12.88 19.94 -10.35
CA THR A 22 12.41 19.19 -11.54
C THR A 22 10.90 19.15 -11.67
N GLY A 23 10.14 19.39 -10.59
CA GLY A 23 8.76 18.94 -10.46
C GLY A 23 8.65 17.44 -10.24
N PRO A 24 7.42 16.90 -10.24
CA PRO A 24 7.16 15.48 -10.19
C PRO A 24 7.74 14.73 -11.40
N LEU A 25 8.23 13.52 -11.16
CA LEU A 25 8.80 12.71 -12.22
C LEU A 25 7.71 11.92 -12.99
N SER A 26 7.94 11.72 -14.28
CA SER A 26 6.98 11.01 -15.14
C SER A 26 6.93 9.49 -14.89
N SER A 27 7.96 8.92 -14.29
CA SER A 27 8.04 7.50 -13.92
C SER A 27 9.13 7.26 -12.87
N ASN A 28 9.16 6.04 -12.32
CA ASN A 28 10.19 5.54 -11.40
C ASN A 28 11.43 4.95 -12.12
N LYS A 29 11.53 5.12 -13.43
CA LYS A 29 12.65 4.63 -14.23
C LYS A 29 13.81 5.61 -14.22
N MET A 30 14.99 5.13 -13.89
CA MET A 30 16.19 5.96 -13.82
C MET A 30 17.41 5.33 -14.48
N ALA A 31 18.35 6.18 -14.90
CA ALA A 31 19.71 5.78 -15.26
C ALA A 31 20.65 6.07 -14.09
N SER A 32 21.59 5.18 -13.81
CA SER A 32 22.63 5.39 -12.83
C SER A 32 24.00 5.15 -13.42
N MET A 33 24.96 6.01 -13.06
CA MET A 33 26.33 6.02 -13.58
C MET A 33 27.29 6.27 -12.42
N SER A 34 28.37 5.48 -12.35
CA SER A 34 29.44 5.62 -11.36
C SER A 34 30.78 5.26 -11.97
N CYS A 35 31.88 5.70 -11.34
CA CYS A 35 33.24 5.33 -11.77
C CYS A 35 33.73 4.01 -11.16
N SER A 36 32.91 3.35 -10.37
CA SER A 36 33.26 2.19 -9.55
C SER A 36 32.13 1.15 -9.55
N GLY A 37 32.51 -0.10 -9.73
CA GLY A 37 31.58 -1.23 -9.64
C GLY A 37 30.97 -1.38 -8.25
N GLY A 38 31.66 -0.94 -7.21
CA GLY A 38 31.14 -0.91 -5.83
C GLY A 38 29.95 0.03 -5.70
N GLU A 39 30.04 1.24 -6.25
CA GLU A 39 28.96 2.23 -6.24
C GLU A 39 27.78 1.78 -7.13
N ALA A 40 28.06 1.19 -8.29
CA ALA A 40 27.03 0.63 -9.16
C ALA A 40 26.23 -0.49 -8.45
N SER A 41 26.93 -1.36 -7.72
CA SER A 41 26.31 -2.42 -6.92
C SER A 41 25.52 -1.83 -5.73
N LEU A 42 26.07 -0.85 -5.03
CA LEU A 42 25.40 -0.20 -3.90
C LEU A 42 24.11 0.49 -4.35
N MET A 43 24.10 1.14 -5.51
CA MET A 43 22.91 1.74 -6.12
C MET A 43 21.85 0.67 -6.42
N ALA A 44 22.25 -0.44 -7.04
CA ALA A 44 21.34 -1.54 -7.36
C ALA A 44 20.73 -2.15 -6.08
N ASP A 45 21.58 -2.45 -5.08
CA ASP A 45 21.15 -3.06 -3.81
C ASP A 45 20.20 -2.14 -3.02
N THR A 46 20.50 -0.84 -2.97
CA THR A 46 19.64 0.15 -2.30
C THR A 46 18.29 0.28 -3.03
N GLY A 47 18.29 0.17 -4.37
CA GLY A 47 17.06 0.19 -5.17
C GLY A 47 16.16 -1.02 -4.99
N LEU A 48 16.68 -2.18 -4.52
CA LEU A 48 15.87 -3.40 -4.32
C LEU A 48 14.74 -3.25 -3.32
N THR A 49 14.87 -2.33 -2.35
CA THR A 49 13.86 -2.09 -1.32
C THR A 49 12.92 -0.93 -1.65
N ARG A 50 13.06 -0.34 -2.85
CA ARG A 50 12.34 0.84 -3.33
C ARG A 50 11.58 0.52 -4.61
N ASP A 51 10.53 1.27 -4.90
CA ASP A 51 9.85 1.20 -6.20
C ASP A 51 10.64 2.01 -7.27
N ILE A 52 11.86 1.55 -7.53
CA ILE A 52 12.77 2.12 -8.52
C ILE A 52 13.08 1.08 -9.60
N VAL A 53 13.09 1.50 -10.85
CA VAL A 53 13.42 0.64 -11.99
C VAL A 53 14.66 1.14 -12.69
N PHE A 54 15.63 0.26 -12.89
CA PHE A 54 16.79 0.45 -13.76
C PHE A 54 16.51 -0.26 -15.10
N PRO A 55 15.98 0.42 -16.14
CA PRO A 55 15.64 -0.24 -17.40
C PRO A 55 16.87 -0.85 -18.05
N GLU A 56 16.69 -1.96 -18.73
CA GLU A 56 17.74 -2.50 -19.60
C GLU A 56 18.09 -1.51 -20.71
N LEU A 57 19.40 -1.44 -21.02
CA LEU A 57 19.88 -0.56 -22.07
C LEU A 57 19.35 -0.98 -23.45
N ASN A 58 18.77 -0.05 -24.17
CA ASN A 58 18.34 -0.25 -25.54
C ASN A 58 19.53 -0.24 -26.54
N HIS A 59 19.25 -0.53 -27.80
CA HIS A 59 20.30 -0.61 -28.82
C HIS A 59 21.04 0.72 -29.01
N THR A 60 20.34 1.85 -29.01
CA THR A 60 20.92 3.19 -29.16
C THR A 60 21.86 3.54 -28.01
N GLN A 61 21.43 3.27 -26.78
CA GLN A 61 22.26 3.46 -25.58
C GLN A 61 23.53 2.60 -25.67
N LYS A 62 23.40 1.30 -25.99
CA LYS A 62 24.53 0.39 -26.11
C LYS A 62 25.51 0.85 -27.21
N ALA A 63 25.02 1.31 -28.35
CA ALA A 63 25.88 1.83 -29.43
C ALA A 63 26.64 3.10 -28.99
N GLY A 64 25.96 4.09 -28.38
CA GLY A 64 26.59 5.31 -27.88
C GLY A 64 27.60 5.04 -26.75
N LEU A 65 27.25 4.19 -25.79
CA LEU A 65 28.17 3.79 -24.72
C LEU A 65 29.38 3.04 -25.24
N ARG A 66 29.19 2.16 -26.23
CA ARG A 66 30.31 1.42 -26.86
C ARG A 66 31.25 2.36 -27.59
N ALA A 67 30.73 3.40 -28.25
CA ALA A 67 31.53 4.43 -28.91
C ALA A 67 32.34 5.28 -27.91
N ALA A 68 31.74 5.64 -26.75
CA ALA A 68 32.38 6.47 -25.75
C ALA A 68 33.38 5.69 -24.86
N LEU A 69 33.02 4.46 -24.47
CA LEU A 69 33.73 3.69 -23.42
C LEU A 69 34.60 2.56 -24.00
N GLY A 70 34.49 2.28 -25.30
CA GLY A 70 35.24 1.18 -25.94
C GLY A 70 34.74 -0.22 -25.55
N PRO A 71 35.45 -1.29 -25.96
CA PRO A 71 34.96 -2.66 -25.83
C PRO A 71 35.10 -3.28 -24.44
N MET A 72 35.92 -2.70 -23.58
CA MET A 72 36.26 -3.30 -22.27
C MET A 72 35.24 -3.11 -21.18
N VAL A 73 34.33 -2.12 -21.30
CA VAL A 73 33.30 -1.82 -20.30
C VAL A 73 32.11 -2.73 -20.49
N ALA A 74 31.64 -3.31 -19.36
CA ALA A 74 30.36 -3.99 -19.32
C ALA A 74 29.20 -2.97 -19.37
N LEU A 75 28.29 -3.10 -20.35
CA LEU A 75 27.22 -2.15 -20.53
C LEU A 75 25.97 -2.63 -19.78
N ALA A 76 25.64 -1.94 -18.70
CA ALA A 76 24.50 -2.22 -17.84
C ALA A 76 23.86 -0.92 -17.30
N ASN A 77 22.77 -1.02 -16.63
CA ASN A 77 22.19 0.04 -15.80
C ASN A 77 21.85 -0.59 -14.43
N PRO A 78 22.48 -0.18 -13.33
CA PRO A 78 23.52 0.86 -13.17
C PRO A 78 24.80 0.60 -13.97
N LEU A 79 25.42 1.70 -14.49
CA LEU A 79 26.62 1.67 -15.28
C LEU A 79 27.87 1.96 -14.44
N ASP A 80 28.84 1.05 -14.45
CA ASP A 80 30.23 1.37 -14.06
C ASP A 80 31.00 1.81 -15.31
N TYR A 81 31.29 3.12 -15.44
CA TYR A 81 32.02 3.64 -16.58
C TYR A 81 33.55 3.57 -16.40
N HIS A 82 34.03 3.11 -15.25
CA HIS A 82 35.40 2.95 -14.86
C HIS A 82 36.24 4.24 -14.74
N THR A 83 37.27 4.20 -13.91
CA THR A 83 38.14 5.36 -13.64
C THR A 83 39.09 5.70 -14.78
N TYR A 84 39.34 4.83 -15.75
CA TYR A 84 40.26 5.13 -16.84
C TYR A 84 39.78 6.24 -17.80
N ILE A 85 38.49 6.54 -17.83
CA ILE A 85 37.95 7.69 -18.57
C ILE A 85 37.94 8.97 -17.72
N TRP A 86 38.31 8.88 -16.43
CA TRP A 86 38.31 10.02 -15.53
C TRP A 86 39.26 11.12 -16.02
N GLY A 87 38.81 12.36 -16.04
CA GLY A 87 39.52 13.52 -16.58
C GLY A 87 39.17 13.85 -18.03
N ASP A 88 38.54 12.94 -18.79
CA ASP A 88 38.00 13.23 -20.12
C ASP A 88 36.53 13.67 -20.02
N GLY A 89 36.30 14.95 -19.70
CA GLY A 89 34.95 15.52 -19.58
C GLY A 89 34.06 15.29 -20.82
N PRO A 90 34.54 15.56 -22.05
CA PRO A 90 33.79 15.26 -23.26
C PRO A 90 33.46 13.77 -23.44
N GLY A 91 34.40 12.86 -23.20
CA GLY A 91 34.18 11.42 -23.27
C GLY A 91 33.19 10.91 -22.24
N MET A 92 33.33 11.35 -20.98
CA MET A 92 32.34 11.08 -19.93
C MET A 92 30.96 11.67 -20.29
N GLY A 93 30.92 12.90 -20.83
CA GLY A 93 29.70 13.55 -21.27
C GLY A 93 28.97 12.78 -22.38
N ALA A 94 29.71 12.20 -23.32
CA ALA A 94 29.17 11.34 -24.37
C ALA A 94 28.56 10.05 -23.77
N ALA A 95 29.27 9.41 -22.80
CA ALA A 95 28.75 8.24 -22.10
C ALA A 95 27.47 8.54 -21.30
N PHE A 96 27.46 9.64 -20.53
CA PHE A 96 26.28 10.05 -19.74
C PHE A 96 25.10 10.43 -20.64
N SER A 97 25.36 11.13 -21.75
CA SER A 97 24.35 11.45 -22.75
C SER A 97 23.73 10.19 -23.37
N ALA A 98 24.55 9.17 -23.63
CA ALA A 98 24.06 7.90 -24.16
C ALA A 98 23.15 7.18 -23.14
N MET A 99 23.50 7.18 -21.86
CA MET A 99 22.65 6.62 -20.79
C MET A 99 21.28 7.29 -20.72
N MET A 100 21.22 8.60 -20.92
CA MET A 100 19.99 9.39 -20.85
C MET A 100 19.04 9.23 -22.04
N GLN A 101 19.46 8.56 -23.13
CA GLN A 101 18.61 8.31 -24.33
C GLN A 101 17.58 7.18 -24.11
N GLY A 102 17.61 6.48 -22.97
CA GLY A 102 16.64 5.46 -22.63
C GLY A 102 15.30 6.02 -22.17
N ASP A 103 14.38 5.11 -21.88
CA ASP A 103 13.11 5.43 -21.22
C ASP A 103 13.35 5.62 -19.70
N VAL A 104 13.92 6.77 -19.35
CA VAL A 104 14.24 7.16 -17.98
C VAL A 104 13.71 8.57 -17.69
N ALA A 105 13.18 8.77 -16.48
CA ALA A 105 12.68 10.06 -16.01
C ALA A 105 13.80 10.95 -15.46
N ILE A 106 14.86 10.35 -14.91
CA ILE A 106 15.99 11.04 -14.28
C ILE A 106 17.26 10.22 -14.46
N GLY A 107 18.42 10.91 -14.54
CA GLY A 107 19.75 10.29 -14.43
C GLY A 107 20.41 10.63 -13.11
N CYS A 108 21.19 9.70 -12.56
CA CYS A 108 22.02 9.90 -11.37
C CYS A 108 23.47 9.55 -11.66
N ILE A 109 24.37 10.46 -11.34
CA ILE A 109 25.81 10.23 -11.35
C ILE A 109 26.25 10.17 -9.90
N ILE A 110 26.80 9.02 -9.45
CA ILE A 110 27.32 8.90 -8.10
C ILE A 110 28.72 9.51 -8.10
N VAL A 111 28.93 10.47 -7.21
CA VAL A 111 30.20 11.15 -7.05
C VAL A 111 30.34 11.71 -5.64
N ASP A 112 31.48 11.42 -5.02
CA ASP A 112 31.88 11.95 -3.71
C ASP A 112 32.98 12.98 -3.88
N PHE A 113 32.73 14.22 -3.44
CA PHE A 113 33.71 15.29 -3.50
C PHE A 113 34.61 15.25 -2.25
N PRO A 114 35.95 15.36 -2.42
CA PRO A 114 36.82 15.42 -1.29
C PRO A 114 36.66 16.74 -0.52
N ARG A 115 37.01 16.74 0.75
CA ARG A 115 37.02 17.95 1.56
C ARG A 115 38.08 18.93 1.03
N ALA A 116 37.68 20.16 0.73
CA ALA A 116 38.55 21.20 0.16
C ALA A 116 39.70 21.57 1.08
N ASP A 117 39.56 21.40 2.43
CA ASP A 117 40.60 21.63 3.41
C ASP A 117 41.66 20.54 3.46
N ARG A 118 41.47 19.42 2.75
CA ARG A 118 42.37 18.26 2.70
C ARG A 118 42.91 17.96 1.32
N CYS A 119 42.12 18.18 0.26
CA CYS A 119 42.46 17.81 -1.10
C CYS A 119 41.97 18.88 -2.09
N SER A 120 42.70 19.01 -3.20
CA SER A 120 42.20 19.78 -4.35
C SER A 120 40.99 19.09 -4.98
N GLN A 121 39.94 19.84 -5.29
CA GLN A 121 38.75 19.36 -5.99
C GLN A 121 38.82 19.49 -7.51
N ALA A 122 39.91 20.07 -8.05
CA ALA A 122 40.06 20.34 -9.49
C ALA A 122 39.95 19.08 -10.37
N ALA A 123 40.34 17.91 -9.85
CA ALA A 123 40.20 16.65 -10.59
C ALA A 123 38.71 16.20 -10.80
N TRP A 124 37.76 16.81 -10.09
CA TRP A 124 36.32 16.55 -10.20
C TRP A 124 35.60 17.47 -11.21
N ASP A 125 36.28 18.50 -11.76
CA ASP A 125 35.69 19.41 -12.74
C ASP A 125 35.23 18.67 -14.01
N CYS A 126 35.86 17.56 -14.38
CA CYS A 126 35.43 16.72 -15.50
C CYS A 126 34.00 16.15 -15.32
N VAL A 127 33.59 15.88 -14.08
CA VAL A 127 32.23 15.38 -13.78
C VAL A 127 31.19 16.48 -14.05
N PHE A 128 31.49 17.73 -13.65
CA PHE A 128 30.63 18.87 -13.97
C PHE A 128 30.48 19.08 -15.47
N GLU A 129 31.60 19.08 -16.20
CA GLU A 129 31.60 19.21 -17.67
C GLU A 129 30.72 18.12 -18.30
N ALA A 130 30.95 16.86 -17.92
CA ALA A 130 30.20 15.71 -18.41
C ALA A 130 28.70 15.79 -18.09
N ALA A 131 28.35 16.18 -16.86
CA ALA A 131 26.96 16.34 -16.43
C ALA A 131 26.25 17.47 -17.20
N ILE A 132 26.90 18.60 -17.44
CA ILE A 132 26.39 19.72 -18.24
C ILE A 132 26.11 19.25 -19.67
N ILE A 133 27.04 18.52 -20.31
CA ILE A 133 26.87 17.96 -21.64
C ILE A 133 25.65 17.05 -21.69
N ALA A 134 25.54 16.12 -20.72
CA ALA A 134 24.44 15.16 -20.67
C ALA A 134 23.06 15.81 -20.44
N THR A 135 22.98 16.81 -19.55
CA THR A 135 21.76 17.57 -19.28
C THR A 135 21.28 18.31 -20.52
N ARG A 136 22.20 19.00 -21.20
CA ARG A 136 21.88 19.75 -22.42
C ARG A 136 21.46 18.85 -23.59
N SER A 137 22.09 17.70 -23.73
CA SER A 137 21.82 16.78 -24.84
C SER A 137 20.53 16.00 -24.67
N SER A 138 20.16 15.66 -23.43
CA SER A 138 18.97 14.83 -23.14
C SER A 138 17.72 15.64 -22.88
N GLY A 139 17.87 16.87 -22.37
CA GLY A 139 16.75 17.68 -21.86
C GLY A 139 16.04 17.08 -20.64
N LYS A 140 16.62 16.05 -20.03
CA LYS A 140 16.06 15.36 -18.85
C LYS A 140 16.78 15.77 -17.58
N PRO A 141 16.11 15.67 -16.41
CA PRO A 141 16.74 15.92 -15.13
C PRO A 141 17.95 15.01 -14.90
N LEU A 142 19.05 15.60 -14.41
CA LEU A 142 20.25 14.88 -14.00
C LEU A 142 20.65 15.32 -12.59
N ALA A 143 20.93 14.34 -11.74
CA ALA A 143 21.42 14.55 -10.39
C ALA A 143 22.87 14.08 -10.25
N LEU A 144 23.67 14.84 -9.48
CA LEU A 144 24.87 14.31 -8.85
C LEU A 144 24.50 13.87 -7.43
N VAL A 145 24.80 12.61 -7.13
CA VAL A 145 24.39 11.95 -5.88
C VAL A 145 25.65 11.60 -5.09
N ALA A 146 25.77 12.12 -3.86
CA ALA A 146 26.80 11.66 -2.96
C ALA A 146 26.43 10.33 -2.31
N SER A 147 27.39 9.44 -2.12
CA SER A 147 27.16 8.17 -1.42
C SER A 147 26.75 8.38 0.04
N VAL A 148 27.29 9.40 0.69
CA VAL A 148 26.93 9.88 2.02
C VAL A 148 26.70 11.40 2.01
N PRO A 149 25.80 11.94 2.88
CA PRO A 149 25.38 13.34 2.80
C PRO A 149 26.50 14.38 2.85
N GLU A 150 27.60 14.09 3.53
CA GLU A 150 28.71 15.01 3.76
C GLU A 150 29.61 15.21 2.53
N ASN A 151 29.46 14.40 1.49
CA ASN A 151 30.37 14.37 0.34
C ASN A 151 29.91 15.28 -0.83
N ILE A 152 28.91 16.14 -0.62
CA ILE A 152 28.62 17.32 -1.47
C ILE A 152 28.66 18.55 -0.59
N PRO A 153 29.79 19.30 -0.55
CA PRO A 153 29.89 20.58 0.13
C PRO A 153 28.94 21.63 -0.45
N GLU A 154 28.55 22.64 0.35
CA GLU A 154 27.57 23.65 -0.03
C GLU A 154 27.95 24.43 -1.30
N ASP A 155 29.23 24.83 -1.41
CA ASP A 155 29.74 25.53 -2.59
C ASP A 155 29.63 24.71 -3.86
N ILE A 156 29.85 23.38 -3.76
CA ILE A 156 29.67 22.44 -4.85
C ILE A 156 28.18 22.30 -5.19
N ALA A 157 27.32 22.18 -4.20
CA ALA A 157 25.87 22.09 -4.40
C ALA A 157 25.32 23.35 -5.12
N LEU A 158 25.75 24.54 -4.70
CA LEU A 158 25.36 25.79 -5.37
C LEU A 158 25.83 25.84 -6.82
N ARG A 159 27.08 25.45 -7.08
CA ARG A 159 27.63 25.34 -8.44
C ARG A 159 26.84 24.36 -9.32
N MET A 160 26.36 23.22 -8.75
CA MET A 160 25.52 22.28 -9.46
C MET A 160 24.20 22.95 -9.89
N LEU A 161 23.52 23.63 -8.98
CA LEU A 161 22.24 24.29 -9.24
C LEU A 161 22.36 25.38 -10.31
N GLU A 162 23.45 26.17 -10.31
CA GLU A 162 23.73 27.18 -11.34
C GLU A 162 23.82 26.58 -12.76
N HIS A 163 24.18 25.31 -12.88
CA HIS A 163 24.34 24.61 -14.14
C HIS A 163 23.15 23.71 -14.50
N GLY A 164 22.07 23.76 -13.70
CA GLY A 164 20.88 22.94 -13.93
C GLY A 164 21.07 21.47 -13.56
N ILE A 165 21.97 21.18 -12.62
CA ILE A 165 22.25 19.83 -12.10
C ILE A 165 21.77 19.75 -10.66
N LEU A 166 21.01 18.71 -10.33
CA LEU A 166 20.42 18.54 -9.01
C LEU A 166 21.44 17.90 -8.03
N PRO A 167 21.82 18.55 -6.91
CA PRO A 167 22.58 17.89 -5.86
C PRO A 167 21.66 17.06 -4.96
N LEU A 168 21.93 15.76 -4.82
CA LEU A 168 21.25 14.88 -3.88
C LEU A 168 22.27 14.30 -2.88
N CYS A 169 21.99 14.45 -1.60
CA CYS A 169 22.90 14.13 -0.52
C CYS A 169 22.48 12.84 0.20
N GLY A 170 23.28 11.80 0.01
CA GLY A 170 22.98 10.45 0.51
C GLY A 170 22.23 9.58 -0.52
N LEU A 171 22.76 8.38 -0.74
CA LEU A 171 22.21 7.47 -1.73
C LEU A 171 20.80 6.96 -1.37
N PRO A 172 20.53 6.53 -0.12
CA PRO A 172 19.18 6.12 0.28
C PRO A 172 18.16 7.26 0.19
N GLU A 173 18.56 8.47 0.60
CA GLU A 173 17.72 9.67 0.55
C GLU A 173 17.39 10.08 -0.89
N ALA A 174 18.40 10.00 -1.78
CA ALA A 174 18.20 10.29 -3.20
C ALA A 174 17.21 9.32 -3.86
N LEU A 175 17.33 8.03 -3.57
CA LEU A 175 16.38 7.03 -4.10
C LEU A 175 14.98 7.20 -3.53
N GLY A 176 14.84 7.50 -2.24
CA GLY A 176 13.55 7.82 -1.63
C GLY A 176 12.91 9.07 -2.24
N ALA A 177 13.69 10.10 -2.50
CA ALA A 177 13.22 11.32 -3.16
C ALA A 177 12.72 11.05 -4.60
N ILE A 178 13.45 10.22 -5.36
CA ILE A 178 13.08 9.83 -6.73
C ILE A 178 11.78 9.00 -6.72
N GLU A 179 11.69 8.01 -5.83
CA GLU A 179 10.48 7.19 -5.64
C GLU A 179 9.27 8.07 -5.30
N ALA A 180 9.40 8.98 -4.34
CA ALA A 180 8.35 9.90 -3.92
C ALA A 180 7.92 10.84 -5.06
N ALA A 181 8.86 11.40 -5.81
CA ALA A 181 8.56 12.28 -6.93
C ALA A 181 7.87 11.54 -8.09
N ALA A 182 8.24 10.28 -8.35
CA ALA A 182 7.59 9.42 -9.32
C ALA A 182 6.18 9.03 -8.87
N PHE A 183 6.00 8.67 -7.60
CA PHE A 183 4.68 8.40 -7.01
C PHE A 183 3.76 9.62 -7.17
N ILE A 184 4.20 10.83 -6.78
CA ILE A 184 3.42 12.05 -6.94
C ILE A 184 3.08 12.27 -8.42
N GLY A 185 4.05 12.11 -9.33
CA GLY A 185 3.83 12.25 -10.76
C GLY A 185 2.76 11.31 -11.31
N SER A 186 2.73 10.07 -10.84
CA SER A 186 1.71 9.08 -11.23
C SER A 186 0.30 9.43 -10.74
N LYS A 187 0.17 10.32 -9.74
CA LYS A 187 -1.11 10.70 -9.13
C LYS A 187 -1.66 12.05 -9.61
N ILE A 188 -0.85 12.91 -10.22
CA ILE A 188 -1.27 14.25 -10.65
C ILE A 188 -2.48 14.23 -11.59
N SER A 189 -2.57 13.25 -12.49
CA SER A 189 -3.67 13.12 -13.45
C SER A 189 -4.86 12.33 -12.92
N VAL A 190 -4.76 11.73 -11.74
CA VAL A 190 -5.84 10.93 -11.15
C VAL A 190 -6.77 11.85 -10.37
N GLN A 191 -8.00 12.02 -10.84
CA GLN A 191 -9.04 12.67 -10.05
C GLN A 191 -9.50 11.72 -8.96
N SER A 192 -9.11 11.99 -7.72
CA SER A 192 -9.69 11.28 -6.58
C SER A 192 -11.13 11.74 -6.37
N PRO A 193 -12.08 10.83 -6.08
CA PRO A 193 -13.42 11.22 -5.70
C PRO A 193 -13.38 12.10 -4.44
N PRO A 194 -14.35 13.01 -4.26
CA PRO A 194 -14.41 13.83 -3.06
C PRO A 194 -14.54 12.92 -1.82
N ILE A 195 -13.81 13.26 -0.77
CA ILE A 195 -13.82 12.53 0.51
C ILE A 195 -15.24 12.52 1.05
N LEU A 196 -15.73 11.34 1.42
CA LEU A 196 -17.03 11.18 2.04
C LEU A 196 -17.01 11.78 3.45
N GLN A 197 -17.76 12.84 3.63
CA GLN A 197 -17.97 13.48 4.92
C GLN A 197 -19.45 13.35 5.29
N GLY A 198 -19.74 13.17 6.57
CA GLY A 198 -21.09 13.19 7.10
C GLY A 198 -21.11 13.97 8.41
N GLN A 199 -22.27 14.37 8.87
CA GLN A 199 -22.43 15.01 10.19
C GLN A 199 -22.18 14.01 11.30
N GLN A 200 -21.53 14.46 12.39
CA GLN A 200 -21.34 13.60 13.54
C GLN A 200 -22.66 13.46 14.29
N PRO A 201 -23.14 12.25 14.60
CA PRO A 201 -24.34 12.08 15.37
C PRO A 201 -24.15 12.57 16.81
N ILE A 202 -25.22 13.10 17.43
CA ILE A 202 -25.19 13.63 18.81
C ILE A 202 -25.08 12.49 19.82
N THR A 203 -25.75 11.40 19.55
CA THR A 203 -25.74 10.16 20.35
C THR A 203 -25.53 8.98 19.42
N SER A 204 -24.86 7.95 19.91
CA SER A 204 -24.70 6.72 19.13
C SER A 204 -24.88 5.49 20.01
N ALA A 205 -25.39 4.42 19.40
CA ALA A 205 -25.58 3.13 20.03
C ALA A 205 -25.12 2.01 19.10
N LEU A 206 -24.74 0.88 19.68
CA LEU A 206 -24.46 -0.34 18.94
C LEU A 206 -25.77 -1.02 18.56
N LEU A 207 -25.92 -1.40 17.28
CA LEU A 207 -26.95 -2.32 16.88
C LEU A 207 -26.63 -3.73 17.35
N SER A 208 -27.67 -4.57 17.53
CA SER A 208 -27.44 -6.00 17.70
C SER A 208 -26.83 -6.59 16.42
N GLU A 209 -26.04 -7.66 16.54
CA GLU A 209 -25.44 -8.34 15.38
C GLU A 209 -26.47 -8.72 14.31
N HIS A 210 -27.61 -9.23 14.75
CA HIS A 210 -28.70 -9.58 13.84
C HIS A 210 -29.25 -8.37 13.06
N GLN A 211 -29.42 -7.23 13.74
CA GLN A 211 -29.83 -5.97 13.10
C GLN A 211 -28.76 -5.46 12.14
N ALA A 212 -27.48 -5.46 12.56
CA ALA A 212 -26.37 -5.03 11.73
C ALA A 212 -26.27 -5.85 10.44
N LYS A 213 -26.33 -7.19 10.54
CA LYS A 213 -26.37 -8.08 9.37
C LYS A 213 -27.57 -7.82 8.47
N SER A 214 -28.76 -7.60 9.04
CA SER A 214 -29.98 -7.32 8.29
C SER A 214 -29.88 -6.01 7.51
N GLU A 215 -29.37 -4.92 8.15
CA GLU A 215 -29.18 -3.64 7.48
C GLU A 215 -28.15 -3.75 6.33
N LEU A 216 -27.01 -4.38 6.56
CA LEU A 216 -25.98 -4.57 5.54
C LEU A 216 -26.42 -5.50 4.40
N SER A 217 -27.25 -6.50 4.71
CA SER A 217 -27.79 -7.41 3.67
C SER A 217 -28.73 -6.71 2.69
N ALA A 218 -29.39 -5.63 3.11
CA ALA A 218 -30.19 -4.80 2.22
C ALA A 218 -29.34 -4.09 1.14
N PHE A 219 -28.01 -3.94 1.39
CA PHE A 219 -27.05 -3.40 0.43
C PHE A 219 -26.25 -4.47 -0.33
N GLY A 220 -26.60 -5.76 -0.12
CA GLY A 220 -25.99 -6.88 -0.85
C GLY A 220 -24.90 -7.66 -0.11
N LEU A 221 -24.59 -7.31 1.14
CA LEU A 221 -23.67 -8.10 1.94
C LEU A 221 -24.31 -9.46 2.27
N LYS A 222 -23.60 -10.55 1.99
CA LYS A 222 -24.08 -11.88 2.35
C LYS A 222 -23.77 -12.15 3.83
N ALA A 223 -24.81 -12.57 4.56
CA ALA A 223 -24.71 -13.05 5.93
C ALA A 223 -25.28 -14.48 6.03
N PRO A 224 -24.90 -15.27 7.03
CA PRO A 224 -25.48 -16.58 7.24
C PRO A 224 -26.99 -16.49 7.48
N ASN A 225 -27.75 -17.46 6.97
CA ASN A 225 -29.15 -17.57 7.35
C ASN A 225 -29.23 -17.84 8.85
N GLY A 226 -30.00 -17.01 9.56
CA GLY A 226 -30.04 -17.12 11.01
C GLY A 226 -31.30 -16.54 11.60
N LYS A 227 -31.50 -16.83 12.87
CA LYS A 227 -32.64 -16.35 13.65
C LYS A 227 -32.24 -16.08 15.08
N GLN A 228 -32.73 -14.98 15.61
CA GLN A 228 -32.58 -14.63 17.02
C GLN A 228 -33.78 -15.19 17.82
N GLU A 229 -33.53 -15.95 18.87
CA GLU A 229 -34.53 -16.60 19.70
C GLU A 229 -34.19 -16.53 21.18
N ASN A 230 -35.20 -16.69 22.04
CA ASN A 230 -35.08 -16.56 23.48
C ASN A 230 -35.54 -17.81 24.28
N SER A 231 -35.85 -18.90 23.58
CA SER A 231 -36.24 -20.17 24.22
C SER A 231 -35.58 -21.35 23.48
N LEU A 232 -35.29 -22.43 24.24
CA LEU A 232 -34.71 -23.64 23.68
C LEU A 232 -35.58 -24.25 22.57
N ASP A 233 -36.90 -24.31 22.76
CA ASP A 233 -37.81 -24.91 21.78
C ASP A 233 -37.75 -24.14 20.44
N ASN A 234 -37.77 -22.81 20.49
CA ASN A 234 -37.67 -21.98 19.29
C ASN A 234 -36.28 -22.10 18.60
N ILE A 235 -35.21 -22.23 19.38
CA ILE A 235 -33.85 -22.46 18.88
C ILE A 235 -33.78 -23.77 18.12
N LEU A 236 -34.32 -24.86 18.69
CA LEU A 236 -34.38 -26.18 18.05
C LEU A 236 -35.18 -26.15 16.75
N ILE A 237 -36.37 -25.49 16.75
CA ILE A 237 -37.18 -25.32 15.54
C ILE A 237 -36.44 -24.50 14.48
N ALA A 238 -35.70 -23.47 14.86
CA ALA A 238 -34.92 -22.67 13.93
C ALA A 238 -33.76 -23.49 13.35
N ALA A 239 -33.05 -24.27 14.16
CA ALA A 239 -31.96 -25.14 13.72
C ALA A 239 -32.42 -26.19 12.70
N ASP A 240 -33.57 -26.82 12.95
CA ASP A 240 -34.14 -27.81 12.03
C ASP A 240 -34.49 -27.21 10.66
N LYS A 241 -34.88 -25.92 10.63
CA LYS A 241 -35.17 -25.21 9.38
C LYS A 241 -33.92 -24.75 8.65
N ILE A 242 -32.87 -24.37 9.39
CA ILE A 242 -31.57 -23.95 8.84
C ILE A 242 -30.82 -25.16 8.29
N GLY A 243 -30.85 -26.27 9.03
CA GLY A 243 -30.06 -27.48 8.77
C GLY A 243 -28.72 -27.48 9.49
N TYR A 244 -28.35 -28.64 10.05
CA TYR A 244 -27.06 -28.80 10.72
C TYR A 244 -25.91 -28.98 9.71
N PRO A 245 -24.67 -28.59 10.05
CA PRO A 245 -24.24 -27.98 11.30
C PRO A 245 -24.62 -26.51 11.43
N VAL A 246 -24.83 -26.07 12.69
CA VAL A 246 -25.18 -24.68 13.01
C VAL A 246 -24.16 -24.02 13.94
N VAL A 247 -24.23 -22.70 14.02
CA VAL A 247 -23.50 -21.85 14.97
C VAL A 247 -24.51 -21.25 15.96
N LEU A 248 -24.17 -21.29 17.26
CA LEU A 248 -24.96 -20.64 18.31
C LEU A 248 -24.14 -19.51 18.93
N LYS A 249 -24.73 -18.34 19.05
CA LYS A 249 -24.13 -17.15 19.64
C LYS A 249 -25.02 -16.60 20.75
N ALA A 250 -24.45 -16.40 21.94
CA ALA A 250 -25.13 -15.70 23.01
C ALA A 250 -25.08 -14.19 22.74
N MET A 251 -26.23 -13.53 22.87
CA MET A 251 -26.36 -12.10 22.60
C MET A 251 -26.13 -11.27 23.88
N GLY A 252 -25.68 -10.00 23.70
CA GLY A 252 -25.45 -9.07 24.82
C GLY A 252 -24.00 -8.99 25.32
N PHE A 253 -23.06 -9.68 24.70
CA PHE A 253 -21.64 -9.61 25.03
C PHE A 253 -20.86 -8.78 24.00
N ALA A 254 -20.03 -7.87 24.49
CA ALA A 254 -19.20 -7.00 23.62
C ALA A 254 -18.06 -7.78 22.94
N HIS A 255 -17.45 -8.77 23.62
CA HIS A 255 -16.37 -9.63 23.12
C HIS A 255 -16.79 -11.10 23.22
N LYS A 256 -17.60 -11.54 22.27
CA LYS A 256 -18.26 -12.85 22.30
C LYS A 256 -17.30 -14.03 22.31
N SER A 257 -16.24 -13.95 21.52
CA SER A 257 -15.25 -15.06 21.39
C SER A 257 -14.45 -15.28 22.68
N GLU A 258 -14.06 -14.21 23.38
CA GLU A 258 -13.31 -14.28 24.63
C GLU A 258 -14.20 -14.76 25.81
N ALA A 259 -15.47 -14.42 25.75
CA ALA A 259 -16.46 -14.83 26.76
C ALA A 259 -16.98 -16.26 26.59
N GLY A 260 -16.52 -17.01 25.58
CA GLY A 260 -17.08 -18.33 25.24
C GLY A 260 -18.53 -18.27 24.74
N ALA A 261 -18.94 -17.10 24.26
CA ALA A 261 -20.30 -16.81 23.83
C ALA A 261 -20.61 -17.22 22.39
N VAL A 262 -19.72 -17.98 21.74
CA VAL A 262 -19.89 -18.54 20.39
C VAL A 262 -19.53 -20.02 20.40
N LYS A 263 -20.45 -20.87 19.93
CA LYS A 263 -20.21 -22.28 19.68
C LYS A 263 -20.46 -22.61 18.22
N VAL A 264 -19.44 -23.14 17.58
CA VAL A 264 -19.44 -23.50 16.15
C VAL A 264 -19.49 -25.02 15.98
N GLY A 265 -19.94 -25.49 14.82
CA GLY A 265 -19.92 -26.90 14.47
C GLY A 265 -20.90 -27.75 15.30
N ILE A 266 -22.04 -27.21 15.64
CA ILE A 266 -23.09 -27.95 16.36
C ILE A 266 -23.81 -28.83 15.32
N GLU A 267 -23.67 -30.15 15.46
CA GLU A 267 -24.08 -31.13 14.43
C GLU A 267 -25.49 -31.71 14.64
N ASP A 268 -26.06 -31.58 15.86
CA ASP A 268 -27.40 -32.12 16.17
C ASP A 268 -28.14 -31.32 17.27
N ALA A 269 -29.40 -31.69 17.47
CA ALA A 269 -30.29 -31.07 18.45
C ALA A 269 -29.83 -31.28 19.89
N ALA A 270 -29.21 -32.44 20.20
CA ALA A 270 -28.74 -32.74 21.55
C ALA A 270 -27.54 -31.88 21.92
N ALA A 271 -26.58 -31.74 21.02
CA ALA A 271 -25.44 -30.86 21.18
C ALA A 271 -25.87 -29.37 21.28
N LEU A 272 -26.89 -28.97 20.49
CA LEU A 272 -27.45 -27.64 20.56
C LEU A 272 -28.13 -27.35 21.89
N ALA A 273 -28.91 -28.26 22.41
CA ALA A 273 -29.55 -28.12 23.73
C ALA A 273 -28.52 -28.01 24.86
N ALA A 274 -27.46 -28.81 24.80
CA ALA A 274 -26.35 -28.72 25.76
C ALA A 274 -25.63 -27.36 25.65
N ALA A 275 -25.39 -26.86 24.41
CA ALA A 275 -24.79 -25.56 24.18
C ALA A 275 -25.62 -24.39 24.76
N VAL A 276 -26.93 -24.42 24.60
CA VAL A 276 -27.85 -23.41 25.16
C VAL A 276 -27.79 -23.39 26.69
N GLN A 277 -27.73 -24.59 27.32
CA GLN A 277 -27.63 -24.70 28.77
C GLN A 277 -26.30 -24.20 29.35
N ASP A 278 -25.22 -24.42 28.62
CA ASP A 278 -23.87 -24.04 29.01
C ASP A 278 -23.63 -22.51 28.84
N MET A 279 -24.27 -21.90 27.86
CA MET A 279 -24.15 -20.49 27.56
C MET A 279 -25.19 -19.67 28.37
N GLN A 280 -24.75 -18.97 29.41
CA GLN A 280 -25.65 -18.15 30.26
C GLN A 280 -26.07 -16.87 29.50
N ALA A 281 -27.14 -16.93 28.70
CA ALA A 281 -27.71 -15.80 27.98
C ALA A 281 -29.23 -15.78 28.07
N GLN A 282 -29.86 -14.63 27.76
CA GLN A 282 -31.32 -14.49 27.66
C GLN A 282 -31.80 -14.61 26.22
N THR A 283 -30.90 -14.42 25.26
CA THR A 283 -31.21 -14.41 23.83
C THR A 283 -30.01 -15.00 23.09
N TRP A 284 -30.28 -15.79 22.10
CA TRP A 284 -29.30 -16.46 21.25
C TRP A 284 -29.57 -16.15 19.78
N LEU A 285 -28.50 -16.04 19.00
CA LEU A 285 -28.55 -16.04 17.55
C LEU A 285 -28.08 -17.40 17.05
N ILE A 286 -28.95 -18.10 16.34
CA ILE A 286 -28.62 -19.37 15.67
C ILE A 286 -28.48 -19.14 14.19
N GLU A 287 -27.39 -19.64 13.60
CA GLU A 287 -27.04 -19.42 12.19
C GLU A 287 -26.52 -20.68 11.53
N GLU A 288 -26.67 -20.73 10.19
CA GLU A 288 -25.97 -21.73 9.39
C GLU A 288 -24.47 -21.64 9.55
N MET A 289 -23.79 -22.76 9.54
CA MET A 289 -22.32 -22.77 9.60
C MET A 289 -21.72 -22.54 8.22
N VAL A 290 -20.93 -21.48 8.05
CA VAL A 290 -20.16 -21.26 6.83
C VAL A 290 -19.02 -22.27 6.76
N THR A 291 -19.01 -23.09 5.72
CA THR A 291 -18.00 -24.15 5.51
C THR A 291 -17.09 -23.81 4.32
N GLY A 292 -15.91 -24.44 4.26
CA GLY A 292 -14.97 -24.24 3.15
C GLY A 292 -14.23 -22.91 3.21
N ALA A 293 -14.01 -22.37 4.41
CA ALA A 293 -13.23 -21.15 4.61
C ALA A 293 -11.79 -21.31 4.08
N ILE A 294 -11.39 -20.37 3.22
CA ILE A 294 -10.01 -20.24 2.72
C ILE A 294 -9.26 -19.25 3.59
N ALA A 295 -9.90 -18.14 3.94
CA ALA A 295 -9.36 -17.08 4.77
C ALA A 295 -10.49 -16.35 5.52
N GLU A 296 -10.10 -15.63 6.53
CA GLU A 296 -10.92 -14.68 7.28
C GLU A 296 -10.35 -13.27 7.08
N LEU A 297 -11.20 -12.31 6.77
CA LEU A 297 -10.83 -10.91 6.62
C LEU A 297 -11.59 -10.05 7.63
N LEU A 298 -10.95 -8.95 8.04
CA LEU A 298 -11.59 -7.84 8.72
C LEU A 298 -11.87 -6.73 7.70
N VAL A 299 -13.10 -6.25 7.67
CA VAL A 299 -13.54 -5.08 6.92
C VAL A 299 -14.13 -4.10 7.91
N GLY A 300 -13.39 -3.03 8.21
CA GLY A 300 -13.80 -2.00 9.15
C GLY A 300 -13.93 -0.64 8.46
N VAL A 301 -14.98 0.11 8.80
CA VAL A 301 -15.12 1.52 8.43
C VAL A 301 -15.33 2.33 9.68
N VAL A 302 -14.50 3.35 9.87
CA VAL A 302 -14.59 4.25 11.03
C VAL A 302 -14.64 5.68 10.53
N ARG A 303 -15.48 6.49 11.15
CA ARG A 303 -15.47 7.94 10.95
C ARG A 303 -14.26 8.56 11.64
N ASP A 304 -13.38 9.14 10.87
CA ASP A 304 -12.22 9.91 11.34
C ASP A 304 -12.53 11.41 11.26
N PRO A 305 -12.28 12.19 12.32
CA PRO A 305 -12.58 13.63 12.30
C PRO A 305 -11.83 14.44 11.25
N ALA A 306 -10.64 13.99 10.86
CA ALA A 306 -9.78 14.69 9.90
C ALA A 306 -9.94 14.18 8.46
N HIS A 307 -10.27 12.88 8.30
CA HIS A 307 -10.22 12.20 6.99
C HIS A 307 -11.59 11.74 6.50
N GLY A 308 -12.68 11.97 7.23
CA GLY A 308 -13.99 11.41 6.89
C GLY A 308 -14.06 9.91 7.20
N PHE A 309 -14.62 9.12 6.30
CA PHE A 309 -14.73 7.67 6.52
C PHE A 309 -13.51 6.92 6.02
N VAL A 310 -12.87 6.19 6.91
CA VAL A 310 -11.68 5.37 6.63
C VAL A 310 -12.06 3.90 6.63
N LEU A 311 -11.89 3.25 5.48
CA LEU A 311 -12.01 1.81 5.30
C LEU A 311 -10.68 1.15 5.67
N THR A 312 -10.70 0.15 6.52
CA THR A 312 -9.57 -0.72 6.85
C THR A 312 -9.86 -2.14 6.42
N LEU A 313 -8.95 -2.71 5.64
CA LEU A 313 -8.93 -4.12 5.27
C LEU A 313 -7.76 -4.79 5.96
N ALA A 314 -8.00 -5.92 6.62
CA ALA A 314 -6.94 -6.65 7.30
C ALA A 314 -7.17 -8.18 7.23
N ALA A 315 -6.12 -8.95 7.47
CA ALA A 315 -6.29 -10.36 7.79
C ALA A 315 -7.13 -10.50 9.06
N GLY A 316 -8.19 -11.29 9.02
CA GLY A 316 -9.11 -11.55 10.14
C GLY A 316 -8.64 -12.70 11.04
N GLY A 317 -9.42 -12.98 12.08
CA GLY A 317 -9.19 -14.07 13.02
C GLY A 317 -8.23 -13.71 14.16
N VAL A 318 -7.86 -14.72 14.96
CA VAL A 318 -7.11 -14.58 16.23
C VAL A 318 -5.72 -13.94 16.07
N LEU A 319 -5.16 -13.95 14.85
CA LEU A 319 -3.80 -13.44 14.58
C LEU A 319 -3.81 -11.99 14.05
N THR A 320 -4.93 -11.34 13.92
CA THR A 320 -5.07 -9.99 13.35
C THR A 320 -4.14 -8.98 14.01
N GLU A 321 -4.10 -8.96 15.34
CA GLU A 321 -3.26 -8.05 16.13
C GLU A 321 -1.77 -8.35 16.02
N VAL A 322 -1.42 -9.62 15.85
CA VAL A 322 -0.02 -10.09 15.78
C VAL A 322 0.60 -9.82 14.40
N LEU A 323 -0.15 -10.05 13.32
CA LEU A 323 0.35 -9.98 11.96
C LEU A 323 0.45 -8.54 11.44
N GLN A 324 -0.32 -7.60 12.00
CA GLN A 324 -0.43 -6.19 11.55
C GLN A 324 -0.55 -6.07 10.02
N ASP A 325 -1.26 -7.01 9.41
CA ASP A 325 -1.48 -7.10 7.97
C ASP A 325 -2.73 -6.31 7.60
N ARG A 326 -2.57 -5.03 7.34
CA ARG A 326 -3.69 -4.11 7.10
C ARG A 326 -3.35 -3.05 6.06
N VAL A 327 -4.40 -2.63 5.32
CA VAL A 327 -4.38 -1.50 4.38
C VAL A 327 -5.58 -0.61 4.70
N SER A 328 -5.38 0.72 4.67
CA SER A 328 -6.45 1.69 4.90
C SER A 328 -6.67 2.56 3.67
N LEU A 329 -7.95 2.83 3.36
CA LEU A 329 -8.39 3.64 2.23
C LEU A 329 -9.41 4.67 2.73
N ILE A 330 -9.48 5.82 2.06
CA ILE A 330 -10.49 6.85 2.35
C ILE A 330 -11.68 6.64 1.42
N LEU A 331 -12.89 6.59 1.99
CA LEU A 331 -14.10 6.43 1.20
C LEU A 331 -14.49 7.75 0.47
N PRO A 332 -15.10 7.65 -0.71
CA PRO A 332 -15.44 6.42 -1.44
C PRO A 332 -14.25 5.87 -2.23
N VAL A 333 -14.26 4.56 -2.46
CA VAL A 333 -13.20 3.86 -3.22
C VAL A 333 -13.78 3.14 -4.44
N GLU A 334 -13.00 3.11 -5.50
CA GLU A 334 -13.32 2.39 -6.73
C GLU A 334 -12.91 0.92 -6.65
N LYS A 335 -13.56 0.07 -7.47
CA LYS A 335 -13.31 -1.38 -7.50
C LYS A 335 -11.82 -1.73 -7.69
N ASP A 336 -11.13 -1.04 -8.59
CA ASP A 336 -9.73 -1.31 -8.90
C ASP A 336 -8.79 -0.96 -7.73
N ALA A 337 -9.14 0.09 -6.97
CA ALA A 337 -8.42 0.44 -5.75
C ALA A 337 -8.56 -0.63 -4.65
N LEU A 338 -9.73 -1.29 -4.57
CA LEU A 338 -9.95 -2.40 -3.64
C LEU A 338 -9.13 -3.64 -4.02
N HIS A 339 -9.08 -4.01 -5.31
CA HIS A 339 -8.21 -5.09 -5.78
C HIS A 339 -6.74 -4.80 -5.45
N SER A 340 -6.26 -3.59 -5.77
CA SER A 340 -4.90 -3.17 -5.45
C SER A 340 -4.61 -3.18 -3.94
N ALA A 341 -5.59 -2.85 -3.10
CA ALA A 341 -5.45 -2.89 -1.64
C ALA A 341 -5.39 -4.33 -1.12
N LEU A 342 -6.20 -5.24 -1.65
CA LEU A 342 -6.16 -6.66 -1.29
C LEU A 342 -4.82 -7.30 -1.66
N ASP A 343 -4.23 -6.93 -2.81
CA ASP A 343 -2.92 -7.43 -3.26
C ASP A 343 -1.76 -6.97 -2.38
N GLN A 344 -1.90 -5.85 -1.66
CA GLN A 344 -0.89 -5.34 -0.72
C GLN A 344 -0.87 -6.12 0.61
N LEU A 345 -1.94 -6.85 0.94
CA LEU A 345 -1.99 -7.65 2.16
C LEU A 345 -1.08 -8.88 2.05
N LYS A 346 -0.41 -9.25 3.14
CA LYS A 346 0.38 -10.49 3.21
C LYS A 346 -0.48 -11.73 2.95
N ILE A 347 -1.77 -11.68 3.37
CA ILE A 347 -2.74 -12.75 3.15
C ILE A 347 -3.14 -12.90 1.68
N ALA A 348 -2.80 -11.96 0.78
CA ALA A 348 -3.08 -12.03 -0.65
C ALA A 348 -2.62 -13.36 -1.28
N ARG A 349 -1.48 -13.88 -0.83
CA ARG A 349 -0.97 -15.19 -1.29
C ARG A 349 -1.89 -16.35 -0.95
N VAL A 350 -2.60 -16.29 0.18
CA VAL A 350 -3.59 -17.29 0.58
C VAL A 350 -4.85 -17.14 -0.25
N LEU A 351 -5.27 -15.89 -0.50
CA LEU A 351 -6.43 -15.57 -1.34
C LEU A 351 -6.23 -16.01 -2.79
N ALA A 352 -5.02 -15.95 -3.31
CA ALA A 352 -4.67 -16.42 -4.66
C ALA A 352 -4.58 -17.95 -4.80
N GLY A 353 -4.72 -18.68 -3.69
CA GLY A 353 -4.53 -20.13 -3.62
C GLY A 353 -3.11 -20.51 -3.21
N TYR A 354 -2.99 -21.32 -2.16
CA TYR A 354 -1.70 -21.66 -1.58
C TYR A 354 -1.63 -23.14 -1.17
N ARG A 355 -0.53 -23.82 -1.52
CA ARG A 355 -0.25 -25.23 -1.16
C ARG A 355 -1.41 -26.18 -1.46
N GLY A 356 -1.99 -26.09 -2.67
CA GLY A 356 -3.07 -26.98 -3.11
C GLY A 356 -4.46 -26.59 -2.61
N LYS A 357 -4.60 -25.50 -1.86
CA LYS A 357 -5.92 -24.93 -1.56
C LYS A 357 -6.40 -24.07 -2.74
N PRO A 358 -7.71 -24.07 -3.05
CA PRO A 358 -8.27 -23.25 -4.13
C PRO A 358 -8.08 -21.75 -3.84
N ALA A 359 -8.18 -20.94 -4.89
CA ALA A 359 -8.22 -19.49 -4.76
C ALA A 359 -9.57 -19.03 -4.19
N ALA A 360 -9.55 -17.97 -3.43
CA ALA A 360 -10.74 -17.29 -2.94
C ALA A 360 -11.44 -16.52 -4.07
N ASN A 361 -12.75 -16.32 -3.94
CA ASN A 361 -13.50 -15.49 -4.86
C ASN A 361 -13.25 -14.00 -4.56
N GLN A 362 -12.26 -13.41 -5.21
CA GLN A 362 -11.88 -12.01 -5.01
C GLN A 362 -13.00 -11.03 -5.40
N ASP A 363 -13.76 -11.32 -6.46
CA ASP A 363 -14.90 -10.48 -6.85
C ASP A 363 -15.98 -10.45 -5.77
N ALA A 364 -16.20 -11.56 -5.08
CA ALA A 364 -17.13 -11.61 -3.96
C ALA A 364 -16.62 -10.85 -2.74
N ILE A 365 -15.32 -10.84 -2.48
CA ILE A 365 -14.72 -10.00 -1.43
C ILE A 365 -14.96 -8.52 -1.75
N VAL A 366 -14.62 -8.09 -2.97
CA VAL A 366 -14.81 -6.71 -3.41
C VAL A 366 -16.27 -6.31 -3.36
N ALA A 367 -17.19 -7.17 -3.80
CA ALA A 367 -18.63 -6.92 -3.71
C ALA A 367 -19.12 -6.74 -2.27
N ALA A 368 -18.59 -7.54 -1.32
CA ALA A 368 -18.92 -7.41 0.10
C ALA A 368 -18.42 -6.07 0.66
N ILE A 369 -17.20 -5.65 0.30
CA ILE A 369 -16.64 -4.36 0.73
C ILE A 369 -17.45 -3.19 0.15
N LEU A 370 -17.82 -3.25 -1.12
CA LEU A 370 -18.66 -2.23 -1.75
C LEU A 370 -20.05 -2.15 -1.11
N ALA A 371 -20.64 -3.27 -0.71
CA ALA A 371 -21.91 -3.27 0.03
C ALA A 371 -21.81 -2.53 1.36
N VAL A 372 -20.69 -2.69 2.08
CA VAL A 372 -20.39 -1.92 3.29
C VAL A 372 -20.22 -0.43 2.98
N GLN A 373 -19.48 -0.10 1.93
CA GLN A 373 -19.33 1.29 1.47
C GLN A 373 -20.68 1.94 1.13
N ASP A 374 -21.52 1.26 0.36
CA ASP A 374 -22.80 1.77 -0.07
C ASP A 374 -23.73 2.03 1.13
N TYR A 375 -23.69 1.13 2.12
CA TYR A 375 -24.37 1.35 3.40
C TYR A 375 -23.85 2.61 4.11
N VAL A 376 -22.53 2.78 4.22
CA VAL A 376 -21.93 3.95 4.86
C VAL A 376 -22.25 5.23 4.12
N ILE A 377 -22.23 5.22 2.77
CA ILE A 377 -22.61 6.39 1.96
C ILE A 377 -24.07 6.77 2.21
N ALA A 378 -24.99 5.79 2.23
CA ALA A 378 -26.41 6.03 2.44
C ALA A 378 -26.73 6.56 3.85
N HIS A 379 -25.88 6.26 4.84
CA HIS A 379 -26.09 6.61 6.25
C HIS A 379 -24.96 7.48 6.82
N CYS A 380 -24.25 8.24 5.97
CA CYS A 380 -23.07 8.97 6.37
C CYS A 380 -23.28 9.99 7.50
N ASP A 381 -24.49 10.50 7.72
CA ASP A 381 -24.82 11.41 8.83
C ASP A 381 -25.18 10.69 10.14
N GLN A 382 -25.24 9.36 10.12
CA GLN A 382 -25.64 8.55 11.27
C GLN A 382 -24.57 7.56 11.72
N VAL A 383 -23.80 7.00 10.77
CA VAL A 383 -22.81 5.95 11.02
C VAL A 383 -21.55 6.54 11.64
N GLU A 384 -21.05 5.93 12.70
CA GLU A 384 -19.72 6.17 13.27
C GLU A 384 -18.75 5.04 12.92
N GLU A 385 -19.26 3.80 12.96
CA GLU A 385 -18.44 2.61 12.77
C GLU A 385 -19.25 1.47 12.15
N VAL A 386 -18.63 0.74 11.25
CA VAL A 386 -19.09 -0.56 10.72
C VAL A 386 -17.91 -1.51 10.77
N GLU A 387 -18.06 -2.67 11.38
CA GLU A 387 -17.03 -3.72 11.38
C GLU A 387 -17.64 -5.06 10.99
N ILE A 388 -16.97 -5.75 10.08
CA ILE A 388 -17.22 -7.14 9.73
C ILE A 388 -15.97 -7.92 10.17
N ASN A 389 -16.12 -8.79 11.18
CA ASN A 389 -14.99 -9.57 11.70
C ASN A 389 -15.48 -10.88 12.37
N PRO A 390 -15.37 -12.01 11.63
CA PRO A 390 -14.75 -12.13 10.30
C PRO A 390 -15.72 -12.01 9.12
N LEU A 391 -15.21 -11.54 7.99
CA LEU A 391 -15.70 -11.85 6.67
C LEU A 391 -15.07 -13.18 6.24
N ILE A 392 -15.83 -14.26 6.24
CA ILE A 392 -15.36 -15.60 5.84
C ILE A 392 -15.34 -15.69 4.33
N VAL A 393 -14.17 -15.97 3.77
CA VAL A 393 -13.94 -16.03 2.32
C VAL A 393 -13.79 -17.48 1.88
N THR A 394 -14.54 -17.85 0.85
CA THR A 394 -14.55 -19.20 0.28
C THR A 394 -14.28 -19.13 -1.22
N GLU A 395 -14.15 -20.29 -1.89
CA GLU A 395 -14.10 -20.38 -3.35
C GLU A 395 -15.38 -19.83 -4.02
N LYS A 396 -16.52 -19.90 -3.33
CA LYS A 396 -17.83 -19.55 -3.88
C LYS A 396 -18.28 -18.14 -3.52
N GLY A 397 -17.69 -17.51 -2.51
CA GLY A 397 -18.15 -16.19 -2.06
C GLY A 397 -17.49 -15.68 -0.80
N ALA A 398 -18.02 -14.58 -0.30
CA ALA A 398 -17.64 -13.95 0.96
C ALA A 398 -18.91 -13.75 1.82
N VAL A 399 -18.85 -14.14 3.09
CA VAL A 399 -19.99 -14.15 4.01
C VAL A 399 -19.59 -13.49 5.34
N ALA A 400 -20.35 -12.49 5.79
CA ALA A 400 -20.13 -11.79 7.04
C ALA A 400 -20.61 -12.64 8.22
N ALA A 401 -19.68 -13.33 8.88
CA ALA A 401 -20.02 -14.18 10.02
C ALA A 401 -20.37 -13.36 11.26
N ASP A 402 -19.73 -12.22 11.48
CA ASP A 402 -20.10 -11.25 12.51
C ASP A 402 -20.12 -9.84 11.93
N ALA A 403 -20.99 -8.99 12.45
CA ALA A 403 -21.14 -7.60 12.03
C ALA A 403 -21.48 -6.71 13.24
N LEU A 404 -20.82 -5.56 13.29
CA LEU A 404 -21.05 -4.50 14.24
C LEU A 404 -21.35 -3.20 13.49
N ILE A 405 -22.39 -2.49 13.93
CA ILE A 405 -22.69 -1.13 13.47
C ILE A 405 -22.88 -0.26 14.70
N LYS A 406 -22.13 0.83 14.76
CA LYS A 406 -22.36 1.93 15.68
C LYS A 406 -22.95 3.10 14.91
N LYS A 407 -24.19 3.46 15.21
CA LYS A 407 -24.86 4.60 14.60
C LYS A 407 -25.71 5.37 15.59
N GLY A 408 -25.92 6.64 15.28
CA GLY A 408 -26.70 7.56 16.10
C GLY A 408 -27.86 8.18 15.35
N GLU A 409 -28.60 9.01 16.07
CA GLU A 409 -29.69 9.80 15.50
C GLU A 409 -29.13 11.06 14.82
N ARG A 410 -29.75 11.43 13.70
CA ARG A 410 -29.43 12.69 13.00
C ARG A 410 -29.94 13.87 13.81
N ASP A 411 -29.15 14.96 13.84
CA ASP A 411 -29.65 16.25 14.33
C ASP A 411 -30.50 16.88 13.24
N ASP A 412 -31.81 16.79 13.38
CA ASP A 412 -32.79 17.40 12.45
C ASP A 412 -33.07 18.88 12.80
N ARG A 413 -32.17 19.56 13.52
CA ARG A 413 -32.32 20.99 13.88
C ARG A 413 -31.66 21.92 12.92
#